data_6ff7c28713315cdb519c86e61f05c607
#
_entry.id   6ff7c28713315cdb519c86e61f05c607
#
_cell.length_a   1.000
_cell.length_b   1.000
_cell.length_c   1.000
_cell.angle_alpha   90.00
_cell.angle_beta   90.00
_cell.angle_gamma   90.00
#
_symmetry.space_group_name_H-M   'P 1'
#
loop_
_entity.id
_entity.type
_entity.pdbx_description
1 polymer ?
#
loop_
_entity_poly.entity_id
_entity_poly.type
_entity_poly.pdbx_seq_one_letter_code
_entity_poly.pdbx_strand_id
1 'polypeptide(L)'
;MIKDRNLADEVMRVDDFQVLKDLFDEDEGQEKHLETEGGFKVTDISILDDVLKRINQNLKDLKRPGGLIFVEFSRSNYEEAMKNFEVDVLGDVLIVYIYSPFELTLERNLRRFEESSGEVDDHLVPKDMMETYYKDDDYEETFLESEESLRDSTPADLVVVRNDSEGVEKLRGELMKVIEALESSE
;
A
#
# COMPACT_ATOMS: atom_id res chain seq x y z
N MET A 1 -14.63 7.87 11.63
CA MET A 1 -13.50 8.36 12.48
C MET A 1 -12.90 9.64 11.89
N ILE A 2 -12.33 9.66 10.69
CA ILE A 2 -11.69 10.87 10.11
C ILE A 2 -12.68 12.01 9.94
N LYS A 3 -13.80 11.78 9.27
CA LYS A 3 -14.88 12.79 9.09
C LYS A 3 -15.53 13.23 10.41
N ASP A 4 -15.69 12.33 11.36
CA ASP A 4 -16.28 12.64 12.66
C ASP A 4 -15.38 13.54 13.53
N ARG A 5 -14.09 13.59 13.23
CA ARG A 5 -13.08 14.43 13.89
C ARG A 5 -12.68 15.67 13.08
N ASN A 6 -13.33 15.90 11.94
CA ASN A 6 -13.04 17.02 11.03
C ASN A 6 -11.59 17.08 10.52
N LEU A 7 -10.92 15.92 10.42
CA LEU A 7 -9.54 15.83 9.91
C LEU A 7 -9.45 15.97 8.39
N ALA A 8 -10.57 15.90 7.68
CA ALA A 8 -10.66 16.19 6.25
C ALA A 8 -12.09 16.48 5.82
N ASP A 9 -12.25 17.41 4.90
CA ASP A 9 -13.53 17.71 4.23
C ASP A 9 -13.91 16.61 3.24
N GLU A 10 -12.91 16.07 2.53
CA GLU A 10 -13.04 15.03 1.53
C GLU A 10 -11.99 13.94 1.74
N VAL A 11 -12.40 12.69 1.52
CA VAL A 11 -11.51 11.52 1.60
C VAL A 11 -11.55 10.78 0.28
N MET A 12 -10.39 10.55 -0.32
CA MET A 12 -10.19 9.81 -1.56
C MET A 12 -9.32 8.58 -1.31
N ARG A 13 -9.45 7.55 -2.15
CA ARG A 13 -8.57 6.37 -2.18
C ARG A 13 -7.93 6.26 -3.55
N VAL A 14 -6.64 6.00 -3.58
CA VAL A 14 -5.88 5.60 -4.76
C VAL A 14 -5.32 4.22 -4.47
N ASP A 15 -5.76 3.23 -5.25
CA ASP A 15 -5.39 1.84 -5.13
C ASP A 15 -4.39 1.47 -6.23
N ASP A 16 -3.26 0.87 -5.87
CA ASP A 16 -2.22 0.50 -6.83
C ASP A 16 -2.67 -0.61 -7.79
N PHE A 17 -3.58 -1.48 -7.34
CA PHE A 17 -4.12 -2.52 -8.19
C PHE A 17 -4.91 -1.97 -9.38
N GLN A 18 -5.70 -0.91 -9.18
CA GLN A 18 -6.42 -0.29 -10.30
C GLN A 18 -5.44 0.33 -11.30
N VAL A 19 -4.42 1.03 -10.80
CA VAL A 19 -3.37 1.61 -11.67
C VAL A 19 -2.59 0.52 -12.41
N LEU A 20 -2.33 -0.62 -11.75
CA LEU A 20 -1.69 -1.78 -12.38
C LEU A 20 -2.55 -2.35 -13.50
N LYS A 21 -3.87 -2.48 -13.31
CA LYS A 21 -4.79 -2.92 -14.36
C LYS A 21 -4.78 -1.97 -15.56
N ASP A 22 -4.82 -0.67 -15.30
CA ASP A 22 -4.77 0.32 -16.37
C ASP A 22 -3.46 0.18 -17.19
N LEU A 23 -2.32 -0.09 -16.52
CA LEU A 23 -1.05 -0.35 -17.21
C LEU A 23 -1.04 -1.68 -17.97
N PHE A 24 -1.74 -2.71 -17.50
CA PHE A 24 -1.91 -3.96 -18.27
C PHE A 24 -2.77 -3.76 -19.52
N ASP A 25 -3.81 -2.94 -19.43
CA ASP A 25 -4.65 -2.59 -20.58
C ASP A 25 -3.86 -1.78 -21.62
N GLU A 26 -2.85 -1.00 -21.20
CA GLU A 26 -1.92 -0.27 -22.07
C GLU A 26 -0.83 -1.20 -22.68
N ASP A 27 -0.56 -2.37 -22.08
CA ASP A 27 0.44 -3.35 -22.54
C ASP A 27 -0.14 -4.28 -23.64
N GLU A 28 -0.31 -3.76 -24.86
CA GLU A 28 -0.88 -4.49 -26.00
C GLU A 28 -0.15 -5.81 -26.31
N GLY A 29 1.13 -5.92 -25.94
CA GLY A 29 1.96 -7.11 -26.18
C GLY A 29 1.82 -8.19 -25.11
N GLN A 30 1.18 -7.90 -23.98
CA GLN A 30 1.14 -8.75 -22.78
C GLN A 30 2.55 -9.23 -22.34
N GLU A 31 3.52 -8.33 -22.42
CA GLU A 31 4.92 -8.63 -22.10
C GLU A 31 5.18 -8.60 -20.60
N LYS A 32 4.38 -7.81 -19.85
CA LYS A 32 4.58 -7.54 -18.42
C LYS A 32 3.71 -8.37 -17.49
N HIS A 33 2.71 -9.08 -18.02
CA HIS A 33 1.80 -9.89 -17.22
C HIS A 33 1.28 -11.11 -17.98
N LEU A 34 0.73 -12.08 -17.25
CA LEU A 34 -0.02 -13.23 -17.77
C LEU A 34 -1.33 -13.34 -16.99
N GLU A 35 -2.43 -13.51 -17.70
CA GLU A 35 -3.71 -13.84 -17.09
C GLU A 35 -3.66 -15.24 -16.47
N THR A 36 -4.23 -15.39 -15.27
CA THR A 36 -4.35 -16.64 -14.54
C THR A 36 -5.77 -16.84 -14.04
N GLU A 37 -6.12 -18.06 -13.61
CA GLU A 37 -7.42 -18.32 -12.98
C GLU A 37 -7.52 -17.50 -11.68
N GLY A 38 -8.48 -16.57 -11.65
CA GLY A 38 -8.74 -15.71 -10.50
C GLY A 38 -7.86 -14.45 -10.38
N GLY A 39 -7.06 -14.12 -11.41
CA GLY A 39 -6.23 -12.92 -11.40
C GLY A 39 -5.20 -12.90 -12.52
N PHE A 40 -4.01 -12.43 -12.19
CA PHE A 40 -2.88 -12.36 -13.13
C PHE A 40 -1.57 -12.56 -12.38
N LYS A 41 -0.53 -12.88 -13.15
CA LYS A 41 0.85 -12.98 -12.68
C LYS A 41 1.68 -11.91 -13.37
N VAL A 42 2.35 -11.07 -12.60
CA VAL A 42 3.35 -10.13 -13.10
C VAL A 42 4.56 -10.92 -13.60
N THR A 43 4.98 -10.69 -14.83
CA THR A 43 6.16 -11.32 -15.46
C THR A 43 7.36 -10.40 -15.48
N ASP A 44 7.13 -9.09 -15.49
CA ASP A 44 8.17 -8.05 -15.37
C ASP A 44 7.85 -7.15 -14.16
N ILE A 45 8.61 -7.36 -13.07
CA ILE A 45 8.44 -6.64 -11.80
C ILE A 45 8.63 -5.12 -11.95
N SER A 46 9.34 -4.64 -12.97
CA SER A 46 9.54 -3.20 -13.20
C SER A 46 8.22 -2.43 -13.37
N ILE A 47 7.14 -3.11 -13.77
CA ILE A 47 5.80 -2.49 -13.85
C ILE A 47 5.32 -1.97 -12.49
N LEU A 48 5.74 -2.58 -11.38
CA LEU A 48 5.36 -2.14 -10.04
C LEU A 48 5.94 -0.76 -9.69
N ASP A 49 7.11 -0.42 -10.22
CA ASP A 49 7.67 0.93 -10.13
C ASP A 49 6.93 1.91 -11.04
N ASP A 50 6.53 1.47 -12.23
CA ASP A 50 5.74 2.29 -13.15
C ASP A 50 4.37 2.63 -12.55
N VAL A 51 3.76 1.70 -11.79
CA VAL A 51 2.55 1.95 -11.00
C VAL A 51 2.78 3.10 -10.01
N LEU A 52 3.84 3.05 -9.20
CA LEU A 52 4.12 4.07 -8.20
C LEU A 52 4.42 5.43 -8.84
N LYS A 53 5.16 5.47 -9.96
CA LYS A 53 5.38 6.69 -10.72
C LYS A 53 4.07 7.26 -11.26
N ARG A 54 3.14 6.43 -11.75
CA ARG A 54 1.82 6.85 -12.21
C ARG A 54 0.99 7.40 -11.05
N ILE A 55 1.04 6.75 -9.88
CA ILE A 55 0.40 7.26 -8.66
C ILE A 55 0.96 8.62 -8.28
N ASN A 56 2.30 8.79 -8.25
CA ASN A 56 2.93 10.07 -7.95
C ASN A 56 2.43 11.20 -8.87
N GLN A 57 2.22 10.92 -10.16
CA GLN A 57 1.66 11.89 -11.11
C GLN A 57 0.20 12.23 -10.78
N ASN A 58 -0.63 11.19 -10.54
CA ASN A 58 -2.04 11.37 -10.21
C ASN A 58 -2.25 12.18 -8.93
N LEU A 59 -1.39 12.00 -7.91
CA LEU A 59 -1.47 12.73 -6.66
C LEU A 59 -1.33 14.25 -6.83
N LYS A 60 -0.51 14.70 -7.77
CA LYS A 60 -0.36 16.13 -8.07
C LYS A 60 -1.66 16.77 -8.57
N ASP A 61 -2.43 16.02 -9.34
CA ASP A 61 -3.72 16.47 -9.89
C ASP A 61 -4.86 16.35 -8.88
N LEU A 62 -4.74 15.41 -7.93
CA LEU A 62 -5.76 15.14 -6.90
C LEU A 62 -5.61 16.02 -5.66
N LYS A 63 -4.41 16.49 -5.36
CA LYS A 63 -4.10 17.27 -4.16
C LYS A 63 -4.89 18.57 -4.13
N ARG A 64 -5.64 18.80 -3.05
CA ARG A 64 -6.44 19.99 -2.80
C ARG A 64 -6.58 20.29 -1.31
N PRO A 65 -6.75 21.59 -0.91
CA PRO A 65 -6.97 21.94 0.48
C PRO A 65 -8.16 21.19 1.08
N GLY A 66 -8.02 20.69 2.31
CA GLY A 66 -9.05 19.94 3.03
C GLY A 66 -9.26 18.49 2.52
N GLY A 67 -8.53 18.06 1.49
CA GLY A 67 -8.57 16.70 0.97
C GLY A 67 -7.58 15.79 1.68
N LEU A 68 -8.00 14.56 2.03
CA LEU A 68 -7.13 13.47 2.47
C LEU A 68 -7.16 12.34 1.44
N ILE A 69 -5.98 11.93 0.96
CA ILE A 69 -5.85 10.89 -0.04
C ILE A 69 -5.16 9.68 0.61
N PHE A 70 -5.87 8.55 0.67
CA PHE A 70 -5.27 7.27 1.00
C PHE A 70 -4.66 6.66 -0.24
N VAL A 71 -3.34 6.44 -0.22
CA VAL A 71 -2.62 5.69 -1.24
C VAL A 71 -2.29 4.33 -0.67
N GLU A 72 -2.75 3.27 -1.32
CA GLU A 72 -2.57 1.90 -0.86
C GLU A 72 -1.71 1.12 -1.86
N PHE A 73 -0.62 0.55 -1.37
CA PHE A 73 0.25 -0.33 -2.15
C PHE A 73 1.03 -1.27 -1.25
N SER A 74 1.53 -2.38 -1.81
CA SER A 74 2.43 -3.31 -1.13
C SER A 74 3.66 -3.59 -1.99
N ARG A 75 4.85 -3.55 -1.36
CA ARG A 75 6.14 -3.82 -2.01
C ARG A 75 7.04 -4.61 -1.06
N SER A 76 7.97 -5.37 -1.63
CA SER A 76 8.97 -6.13 -0.87
C SER A 76 10.09 -5.25 -0.30
N ASN A 77 10.33 -4.08 -0.89
CA ASN A 77 11.30 -3.09 -0.42
C ASN A 77 10.68 -1.70 -0.45
N TYR A 78 10.38 -1.15 0.73
CA TYR A 78 9.71 0.15 0.84
C TYR A 78 10.66 1.32 0.65
N GLU A 79 11.95 1.19 0.99
CA GLU A 79 12.93 2.23 0.75
C GLU A 79 13.08 2.48 -0.78
N GLU A 80 13.19 1.42 -1.58
CA GLU A 80 13.21 1.53 -3.03
C GLU A 80 11.87 2.02 -3.59
N ALA A 81 10.75 1.57 -3.04
CA ALA A 81 9.43 2.02 -3.46
C ALA A 81 9.25 3.54 -3.29
N MET A 82 9.72 4.11 -2.18
CA MET A 82 9.62 5.56 -1.91
C MET A 82 10.41 6.41 -2.91
N LYS A 83 11.46 5.88 -3.57
CA LYS A 83 12.21 6.59 -4.60
C LYS A 83 11.39 6.90 -5.87
N ASN A 84 10.23 6.27 -6.03
CA ASN A 84 9.30 6.54 -7.13
C ASN A 84 8.42 7.78 -6.88
N PHE A 85 8.47 8.36 -5.67
CA PHE A 85 7.74 9.57 -5.32
C PHE A 85 8.65 10.77 -5.26
N GLU A 86 8.16 11.91 -5.68
CA GLU A 86 8.90 13.17 -5.62
C GLU A 86 8.89 13.74 -4.19
N VAL A 87 9.94 14.45 -3.84
CA VAL A 87 10.14 15.01 -2.48
C VAL A 87 9.01 15.96 -2.07
N ASP A 88 8.45 16.72 -3.00
CA ASP A 88 7.31 17.62 -2.75
C ASP A 88 5.99 16.87 -2.51
N VAL A 89 5.86 15.64 -3.02
CA VAL A 89 4.75 14.75 -2.66
C VAL A 89 4.97 14.19 -1.26
N LEU A 90 6.18 13.66 -0.98
CA LEU A 90 6.51 13.01 0.29
C LEU A 90 6.55 13.98 1.48
N GLY A 91 6.77 15.27 1.26
CA GLY A 91 6.83 16.27 2.33
C GLY A 91 5.51 16.53 3.06
N ASP A 92 4.38 16.10 2.46
CA ASP A 92 3.03 16.31 3.01
C ASP A 92 2.29 14.97 3.26
N VAL A 93 3.03 13.87 3.49
CA VAL A 93 2.42 12.56 3.70
C VAL A 93 2.73 12.00 5.09
N LEU A 94 1.81 11.20 5.59
CA LEU A 94 2.01 10.30 6.69
C LEU A 94 2.12 8.87 6.13
N ILE A 95 3.25 8.22 6.31
CA ILE A 95 3.42 6.81 5.95
C ILE A 95 2.80 5.96 7.06
N VAL A 96 1.85 5.11 6.68
CA VAL A 96 1.24 4.14 7.59
C VAL A 96 1.67 2.74 7.14
N TYR A 97 2.64 2.16 7.85
CA TYR A 97 3.05 0.79 7.60
C TYR A 97 2.16 -0.18 8.38
N ILE A 98 1.46 -1.06 7.68
CA ILE A 98 0.57 -2.06 8.29
C ILE A 98 1.28 -3.41 8.31
N TYR A 99 1.88 -3.73 9.44
CA TYR A 99 2.55 -5.02 9.65
C TYR A 99 1.56 -6.16 9.87
N SER A 100 1.76 -7.25 9.14
CA SER A 100 1.08 -8.54 9.37
C SER A 100 2.08 -9.69 9.13
N PRO A 101 2.16 -10.71 9.99
CA PRO A 101 3.00 -11.89 9.73
C PRO A 101 2.67 -12.54 8.40
N PHE A 102 3.69 -13.03 7.69
CA PHE A 102 3.54 -13.59 6.35
C PHE A 102 2.47 -14.70 6.28
N GLU A 103 2.50 -15.65 7.22
CA GLU A 103 1.54 -16.76 7.26
C GLU A 103 0.09 -16.27 7.36
N LEU A 104 -0.14 -15.24 8.19
CA LEU A 104 -1.46 -14.65 8.35
C LEU A 104 -1.89 -13.87 7.08
N THR A 105 -0.95 -13.21 6.43
CA THR A 105 -1.20 -12.49 5.18
C THR A 105 -1.54 -13.47 4.05
N LEU A 106 -0.82 -14.58 3.95
CA LEU A 106 -1.08 -15.65 2.98
C LEU A 106 -2.46 -16.29 3.21
N GLU A 107 -2.80 -16.62 4.46
CA GLU A 107 -4.12 -17.16 4.82
C GLU A 107 -5.26 -16.19 4.44
N ARG A 108 -5.09 -14.91 4.75
CA ARG A 108 -6.08 -13.87 4.40
C ARG A 108 -6.23 -13.69 2.90
N ASN A 109 -5.15 -13.76 2.14
CA ASN A 109 -5.18 -13.71 0.67
C ASN A 109 -5.99 -14.87 0.09
N LEU A 110 -5.78 -16.11 0.57
CA LEU A 110 -6.51 -17.29 0.13
C LEU A 110 -8.00 -17.21 0.53
N ARG A 111 -8.29 -16.88 1.79
CA ARG A 111 -9.67 -16.75 2.29
C ARG A 111 -10.46 -15.69 1.54
N ARG A 112 -9.87 -14.52 1.28
CA ARG A 112 -10.50 -13.44 0.50
C ARG A 112 -10.89 -13.91 -0.88
N PHE A 113 -10.04 -14.69 -1.56
CA PHE A 113 -10.35 -15.26 -2.86
C PHE A 113 -11.49 -16.29 -2.80
N GLU A 114 -11.51 -17.17 -1.78
CA GLU A 114 -12.58 -18.17 -1.58
C GLU A 114 -13.95 -17.52 -1.29
N GLU A 115 -13.96 -16.40 -0.58
CA GLU A 115 -15.15 -15.63 -0.20
C GLU A 115 -15.52 -14.54 -1.22
N SER A 116 -14.79 -14.48 -2.36
CA SER A 116 -14.85 -13.41 -3.35
C SER A 116 -16.27 -13.13 -3.86
N SER A 117 -16.61 -11.85 -3.89
CA SER A 117 -17.84 -11.32 -4.50
C SER A 117 -17.63 -10.76 -5.92
N GLY A 118 -16.37 -10.78 -6.41
CA GLY A 118 -15.96 -10.22 -7.70
C GLY A 118 -15.67 -8.72 -7.65
N GLU A 119 -15.47 -8.17 -6.45
CA GLU A 119 -15.02 -6.78 -6.28
C GLU A 119 -13.50 -6.63 -6.52
N VAL A 120 -13.04 -5.40 -6.69
CA VAL A 120 -11.62 -5.09 -6.97
C VAL A 120 -10.70 -5.61 -5.87
N ASP A 121 -11.14 -5.59 -4.63
CA ASP A 121 -10.37 -6.05 -3.46
C ASP A 121 -10.32 -7.59 -3.33
N ASP A 122 -11.03 -8.33 -4.18
CA ASP A 122 -11.17 -9.80 -4.12
C ASP A 122 -10.14 -10.55 -5.00
N HIS A 123 -9.19 -9.85 -5.63
CA HIS A 123 -8.18 -10.49 -6.48
C HIS A 123 -7.24 -11.40 -5.68
N LEU A 124 -6.88 -12.52 -6.29
CA LEU A 124 -5.90 -13.46 -5.74
C LEU A 124 -4.48 -13.04 -6.17
N VAL A 125 -3.60 -12.80 -5.21
CA VAL A 125 -2.16 -12.80 -5.49
C VAL A 125 -1.69 -14.25 -5.54
N PRO A 126 -1.10 -14.74 -6.66
CA PRO A 126 -0.64 -16.12 -6.77
C PRO A 126 0.31 -16.52 -5.65
N LYS A 127 0.15 -17.74 -5.13
CA LYS A 127 0.92 -18.22 -3.98
C LYS A 127 2.43 -18.16 -4.20
N ASP A 128 2.89 -18.51 -5.40
CA ASP A 128 4.31 -18.43 -5.75
C ASP A 128 4.83 -17.00 -5.70
N MET A 129 4.03 -16.02 -6.06
CA MET A 129 4.36 -14.60 -5.96
C MET A 129 4.39 -14.13 -4.50
N MET A 130 3.45 -14.59 -3.66
CA MET A 130 3.49 -14.35 -2.22
C MET A 130 4.78 -14.89 -1.60
N GLU A 131 5.17 -16.12 -1.93
CA GLU A 131 6.35 -16.79 -1.37
C GLU A 131 7.69 -16.25 -1.90
N THR A 132 7.73 -15.69 -3.12
CA THR A 132 8.99 -15.26 -3.76
C THR A 132 9.20 -13.75 -3.72
N TYR A 133 8.15 -12.96 -3.59
CA TYR A 133 8.23 -11.51 -3.64
C TYR A 133 7.85 -10.84 -2.32
N TYR A 134 6.83 -11.34 -1.61
CA TYR A 134 6.32 -10.70 -0.39
C TYR A 134 6.79 -11.36 0.91
N LYS A 135 7.36 -12.58 0.85
CA LYS A 135 7.78 -13.30 2.05
C LYS A 135 8.96 -12.64 2.76
N ASP A 136 9.91 -12.17 1.97
CA ASP A 136 11.15 -11.55 2.45
C ASP A 136 11.04 -10.03 2.21
N ASP A 137 10.01 -9.38 2.79
CA ASP A 137 9.93 -7.94 2.78
C ASP A 137 11.00 -7.33 3.71
N ASP A 138 11.29 -6.06 3.51
CA ASP A 138 12.33 -5.34 4.24
C ASP A 138 11.88 -4.87 5.64
N TYR A 139 10.78 -5.45 6.19
CA TYR A 139 10.22 -5.02 7.46
C TYR A 139 11.21 -5.13 8.62
N GLU A 140 11.91 -6.27 8.72
CA GLU A 140 12.87 -6.48 9.81
C GLU A 140 14.04 -5.51 9.70
N GLU A 141 14.57 -5.27 8.50
CA GLU A 141 15.67 -4.35 8.26
C GLU A 141 15.23 -2.89 8.43
N THR A 142 14.07 -2.54 7.89
CA THR A 142 13.58 -1.16 7.82
C THR A 142 12.93 -0.69 9.13
N PHE A 143 12.25 -1.57 9.86
CA PHE A 143 11.39 -1.19 10.98
C PHE A 143 11.78 -1.80 12.33
N LEU A 144 12.42 -2.98 12.37
CA LEU A 144 12.81 -3.61 13.62
C LEU A 144 14.26 -3.30 14.00
N GLU A 145 15.19 -3.30 13.04
CA GLU A 145 16.60 -3.06 13.30
C GLU A 145 16.95 -1.56 13.25
N SER A 146 16.20 -0.76 12.48
CA SER A 146 16.31 0.68 12.50
C SER A 146 14.97 1.36 12.23
N GLU A 147 14.23 1.72 13.28
CA GLU A 147 13.13 2.69 13.15
C GLU A 147 13.60 4.01 12.47
N GLU A 148 14.90 4.20 12.35
CA GLU A 148 15.57 5.37 11.76
C GLU A 148 15.72 5.26 10.24
N SER A 149 15.85 4.07 9.62
CA SER A 149 16.30 3.96 8.23
C SER A 149 15.30 4.49 7.20
N LEU A 150 14.01 4.19 7.34
CA LEU A 150 13.00 4.78 6.43
C LEU A 150 12.77 6.26 6.74
N ARG A 151 12.86 6.67 8.00
CA ARG A 151 12.78 8.08 8.41
C ARG A 151 13.94 8.89 7.85
N ASP A 152 15.14 8.30 7.76
CA ASP A 152 16.31 8.96 7.19
C ASP A 152 16.25 9.06 5.66
N SER A 153 15.54 8.14 5.01
CA SER A 153 15.43 8.08 3.54
C SER A 153 14.24 8.87 2.97
N THR A 154 13.30 9.31 3.82
CA THR A 154 12.12 10.09 3.40
C THR A 154 11.81 11.21 4.38
N PRO A 155 11.35 12.39 3.91
CA PRO A 155 10.89 13.48 4.79
C PRO A 155 9.53 13.19 5.46
N ALA A 156 8.87 12.08 5.12
CA ALA A 156 7.55 11.74 5.62
C ALA A 156 7.59 11.20 7.06
N ASP A 157 6.58 11.55 7.85
CA ASP A 157 6.35 10.91 9.15
C ASP A 157 5.89 9.46 8.97
N LEU A 158 6.24 8.59 9.94
CA LEU A 158 5.96 7.15 9.88
C LEU A 158 5.21 6.68 11.13
N VAL A 159 4.13 5.92 10.90
CA VAL A 159 3.37 5.20 11.95
C VAL A 159 3.30 3.72 11.60
N VAL A 160 3.72 2.85 12.52
CA VAL A 160 3.58 1.39 12.39
C VAL A 160 2.30 0.93 13.08
N VAL A 161 1.43 0.25 12.31
CA VAL A 161 0.17 -0.35 12.74
C VAL A 161 0.28 -1.87 12.72
N ARG A 162 0.04 -2.53 13.85
CA ARG A 162 0.09 -4.00 13.92
C ARG A 162 -1.25 -4.63 13.59
N ASN A 163 -1.28 -5.43 12.54
CA ASN A 163 -2.43 -6.24 12.10
C ASN A 163 -2.12 -7.74 12.22
N ASP A 164 -1.58 -8.14 13.36
CA ASP A 164 -1.00 -9.44 13.67
C ASP A 164 -1.96 -10.40 14.40
N SER A 165 -3.25 -10.11 14.43
CA SER A 165 -4.27 -10.94 15.09
C SER A 165 -5.56 -10.99 14.29
N GLU A 166 -6.37 -12.01 14.59
CA GLU A 166 -7.72 -12.10 14.04
C GLU A 166 -8.66 -11.05 14.64
N GLY A 167 -9.62 -10.60 13.82
CA GLY A 167 -10.64 -9.61 14.19
C GLY A 167 -10.16 -8.17 14.08
N VAL A 168 -11.10 -7.25 14.22
CA VAL A 168 -10.89 -5.81 13.94
C VAL A 168 -10.65 -4.95 15.18
N GLU A 169 -10.88 -5.48 16.39
CA GLU A 169 -10.86 -4.66 17.62
C GLU A 169 -9.43 -4.19 17.96
N LYS A 170 -8.45 -5.10 17.86
CA LYS A 170 -7.03 -4.74 18.09
C LYS A 170 -6.55 -3.77 17.02
N LEU A 171 -6.87 -4.04 15.75
CA LEU A 171 -6.52 -3.16 14.63
C LEU A 171 -7.11 -1.76 14.81
N ARG A 172 -8.35 -1.63 15.29
CA ARG A 172 -8.96 -0.33 15.61
C ARG A 172 -8.17 0.44 16.64
N GLY A 173 -7.67 -0.25 17.69
CA GLY A 173 -6.79 0.35 18.70
C GLY A 173 -5.48 0.85 18.09
N GLU A 174 -4.85 0.05 17.24
CA GLU A 174 -3.62 0.43 16.54
C GLU A 174 -3.82 1.62 15.59
N LEU A 175 -4.95 1.68 14.86
CA LEU A 175 -5.30 2.79 13.97
C LEU A 175 -5.52 4.13 14.70
N MET A 176 -5.71 4.13 16.03
CA MET A 176 -5.76 5.37 16.79
C MET A 176 -4.44 6.14 16.73
N LYS A 177 -3.30 5.46 16.61
CA LYS A 177 -1.98 6.10 16.43
C LYS A 177 -1.93 6.95 15.15
N VAL A 178 -2.58 6.49 14.08
CA VAL A 178 -2.67 7.24 12.81
C VAL A 178 -3.51 8.50 13.00
N ILE A 179 -4.62 8.40 13.72
CA ILE A 179 -5.48 9.56 14.02
C ILE A 179 -4.72 10.59 14.85
N GLU A 180 -4.00 10.15 15.89
CA GLU A 180 -3.19 11.03 16.75
C GLU A 180 -2.06 11.71 15.96
N ALA A 181 -1.43 10.99 15.03
CA ALA A 181 -0.41 11.57 14.15
C ALA A 181 -1.00 12.65 13.22
N LEU A 182 -2.16 12.38 12.60
CA LEU A 182 -2.86 13.35 11.76
C LEU A 182 -3.28 14.61 12.53
N GLU A 183 -3.78 14.46 13.78
CA GLU A 183 -4.14 15.57 14.66
C GLU A 183 -2.92 16.43 15.07
N SER A 184 -1.72 15.83 15.07
CA SER A 184 -0.49 16.52 15.46
C SER A 184 0.21 17.24 14.30
N SER A 185 -0.19 16.96 13.07
CA SER A 185 0.39 17.54 11.85
C SER A 185 -0.32 18.83 11.40
N GLU A 186 -1.39 19.25 12.10
CA GLU A 186 -2.08 20.54 11.94
C GLU A 186 -1.41 21.64 12.80
#